data_d3d63bfb2a1cf8b4c18927a42282f158
#
_entry.id   d3d63bfb2a1cf8b4c18927a42282f158
#
_cell.length_a   1.000
_cell.length_b   1.000
_cell.length_c   1.000
_cell.angle_alpha   90.00
_cell.angle_beta   90.00
_cell.angle_gamma   90.00
#
_symmetry.space_group_name_H-M   'P 1'
#
loop_
_entity.id
_entity.type
_entity.pdbx_description
1 polymer ?
#
loop_
_entity_poly.entity_id
_entity_poly.type
_entity_poly.pdbx_seq_one_letter_code
_entity_poly.pdbx_strand_id
1 'polypeptide(L)'
;MAAIDWAREAERYRRQDWLERRALREVLRLLEPDTDEDLLDVATGPASLLAELAMMARPPRVAVGIDTSPEMLAHAPELPAGWELRVADATELPFADSSFDVATATYLLHLLEPDAKRLAIAELARVLRPGGRLGTVTVGPPRGPLGRLAWPAIQALARRDRGRMAALRDLDPGSELSAAGFREVSRSRTGSGYPSLCLVCVNGSRQGRG
;
A
#
# COMPACT_ATOMS: atom_id res chain seq x y z
N MET A 1 6.43 0.16 -21.69
CA MET A 1 6.90 1.11 -20.66
C MET A 1 8.16 0.57 -20.01
N ALA A 2 9.18 1.39 -19.76
CA ALA A 2 10.25 0.94 -18.88
C ALA A 2 9.68 0.96 -17.45
N ALA A 3 9.41 -0.21 -16.91
CA ALA A 3 9.07 -0.38 -15.50
C ALA A 3 10.25 0.15 -14.64
N ILE A 4 9.95 0.69 -13.47
CA ILE A 4 11.00 1.05 -12.51
C ILE A 4 11.77 -0.25 -12.23
N ASP A 5 13.10 -0.20 -12.40
CA ASP A 5 13.98 -1.32 -12.08
C ASP A 5 14.18 -1.35 -10.55
N TRP A 6 13.29 -2.02 -9.86
CA TRP A 6 13.29 -2.13 -8.40
C TRP A 6 14.53 -2.85 -7.86
N ALA A 7 15.14 -3.75 -8.63
CA ALA A 7 16.40 -4.37 -8.26
C ALA A 7 17.54 -3.35 -8.10
N ARG A 8 17.60 -2.37 -9.01
CA ARG A 8 18.58 -1.27 -8.93
C ARG A 8 18.22 -0.22 -7.88
N GLU A 9 16.94 -0.01 -7.61
CA GLU A 9 16.49 1.02 -6.67
C GLU A 9 16.45 0.50 -5.21
N ALA A 10 16.48 -0.82 -4.96
CA ALA A 10 16.33 -1.42 -3.64
C ALA A 10 17.26 -0.83 -2.56
N GLU A 11 18.55 -0.74 -2.83
CA GLU A 11 19.53 -0.16 -1.88
C GLU A 11 19.25 1.32 -1.59
N ARG A 12 18.82 2.04 -2.62
CA ARG A 12 18.51 3.46 -2.51
C ARG A 12 17.18 3.69 -1.80
N TYR A 13 16.17 2.87 -2.09
CA TYR A 13 14.86 2.91 -1.45
C TYR A 13 15.02 2.76 0.06
N ARG A 14 15.83 1.83 0.53
CA ARG A 14 16.15 1.62 1.94
C ARG A 14 16.68 2.88 2.65
N ARG A 15 17.43 3.73 1.93
CA ARG A 15 17.95 5.00 2.50
C ARG A 15 16.88 6.09 2.66
N GLN A 16 15.74 5.94 1.99
CA GLN A 16 14.67 6.93 1.96
C GLN A 16 13.40 6.45 2.68
N ASP A 17 13.34 5.21 3.10
CA ASP A 17 12.18 4.59 3.72
C ASP A 17 11.69 5.38 4.96
N TRP A 18 12.61 6.00 5.70
CA TRP A 18 12.28 6.83 6.86
C TRP A 18 11.32 8.00 6.53
N LEU A 19 11.27 8.44 5.26
CA LEU A 19 10.34 9.48 4.81
C LEU A 19 8.89 8.97 4.79
N GLU A 20 8.70 7.67 4.59
CA GLU A 20 7.41 7.01 4.47
C GLU A 20 6.87 6.55 5.82
N ARG A 21 7.73 6.29 6.81
CA ARG A 21 7.36 5.73 8.13
C ARG A 21 6.19 6.43 8.80
N ARG A 22 6.10 7.75 8.67
CA ARG A 22 4.99 8.50 9.27
C ARG A 22 3.65 8.12 8.63
N ALA A 23 3.61 7.91 7.32
CA ALA A 23 2.39 7.50 6.64
C ALA A 23 2.07 6.03 6.92
N LEU A 24 3.09 5.15 7.00
CA LEU A 24 2.92 3.76 7.39
C LEU A 24 2.31 3.64 8.80
N ARG A 25 2.84 4.37 9.77
CA ARG A 25 2.26 4.42 11.13
C ARG A 25 0.85 5.00 11.15
N GLU A 26 0.58 6.01 10.33
CA GLU A 26 -0.75 6.61 10.26
C GLU A 26 -1.78 5.64 9.66
N VAL A 27 -1.44 4.92 8.59
CA VAL A 27 -2.37 3.93 8.03
C VAL A 27 -2.61 2.78 9.00
N LEU A 28 -1.57 2.29 9.70
CA LEU A 28 -1.70 1.25 10.74
C LEU A 28 -2.57 1.74 11.91
N ARG A 29 -2.40 2.99 12.35
CA ARG A 29 -3.25 3.61 13.38
C ARG A 29 -4.72 3.70 12.97
N LEU A 30 -5.00 3.94 11.68
CA LEU A 30 -6.37 4.01 11.16
C LEU A 30 -6.98 2.61 10.93
N LEU A 31 -6.15 1.63 10.57
CA LEU A 31 -6.56 0.25 10.36
C LEU A 31 -6.86 -0.48 11.66
N GLU A 32 -6.10 -0.17 12.72
CA GLU A 32 -6.19 -0.84 14.03
C GLU A 32 -6.21 -2.38 13.90
N PRO A 33 -5.17 -2.99 13.26
CA PRO A 33 -5.12 -4.44 13.12
C PRO A 33 -4.98 -5.11 14.50
N ASP A 34 -5.67 -6.23 14.72
CA ASP A 34 -5.64 -6.97 15.99
C ASP A 34 -4.91 -8.33 15.85
N THR A 35 -4.59 -8.92 16.98
CA THR A 35 -3.82 -10.16 17.10
C THR A 35 -4.50 -11.36 16.41
N ASP A 36 -5.81 -11.41 16.42
CA ASP A 36 -6.59 -12.52 15.86
C ASP A 36 -6.87 -12.38 14.35
N GLU A 37 -6.35 -11.33 13.73
CA GLU A 37 -6.56 -11.06 12.32
C GLU A 37 -5.39 -11.54 11.46
N ASP A 38 -5.71 -12.01 10.25
CA ASP A 38 -4.75 -12.36 9.21
C ASP A 38 -4.51 -11.12 8.32
N LEU A 39 -3.25 -10.69 8.18
CA LEU A 39 -2.89 -9.48 7.43
C LEU A 39 -2.08 -9.80 6.18
N LEU A 40 -2.43 -9.16 5.07
CA LEU A 40 -1.68 -9.16 3.80
C LEU A 40 -1.13 -7.76 3.50
N ASP A 41 0.18 -7.66 3.29
CA ASP A 41 0.84 -6.43 2.80
C ASP A 41 1.28 -6.59 1.34
N VAL A 42 0.60 -5.90 0.43
CA VAL A 42 0.81 -5.99 -1.02
C VAL A 42 1.77 -4.92 -1.48
N ALA A 43 2.80 -5.31 -2.24
CA ALA A 43 3.98 -4.52 -2.58
C ALA A 43 4.73 -4.09 -1.31
N THR A 44 5.04 -5.07 -0.47
CA THR A 44 5.68 -4.86 0.85
C THR A 44 7.08 -4.25 0.76
N GLY A 45 7.73 -4.35 -0.42
CA GLY A 45 9.08 -3.88 -0.64
C GLY A 45 10.06 -4.51 0.36
N PRO A 46 10.86 -3.72 1.09
CA PRO A 46 11.76 -4.22 2.14
C PRO A 46 11.01 -4.47 3.46
N ALA A 47 9.71 -4.73 3.43
CA ALA A 47 8.85 -5.00 4.57
C ALA A 47 8.80 -3.89 5.63
N SER A 48 8.91 -2.62 5.21
CA SER A 48 8.93 -1.48 6.13
C SER A 48 7.62 -1.33 6.91
N LEU A 49 6.46 -1.61 6.29
CA LEU A 49 5.18 -1.61 6.99
C LEU A 49 5.09 -2.77 8.00
N LEU A 50 5.53 -3.96 7.62
CA LEU A 50 5.55 -5.12 8.52
C LEU A 50 6.48 -4.87 9.70
N ALA A 51 7.63 -4.20 9.51
CA ALA A 51 8.51 -3.82 10.60
C ALA A 51 7.84 -2.85 11.60
N GLU A 52 7.08 -1.87 11.13
CA GLU A 52 6.30 -0.97 11.98
C GLU A 52 5.15 -1.73 12.69
N LEU A 53 4.51 -2.65 12.00
CA LEU A 53 3.45 -3.51 12.53
C LEU A 53 3.97 -4.41 13.66
N ALA A 54 5.16 -5.00 13.50
CA ALA A 54 5.81 -5.84 14.52
C ALA A 54 6.11 -5.08 15.83
N MET A 55 6.23 -3.75 15.77
CA MET A 55 6.46 -2.91 16.94
C MET A 55 5.18 -2.50 17.68
N MET A 56 4.00 -2.87 17.19
CA MET A 56 2.74 -2.60 17.86
C MET A 56 2.62 -3.42 19.15
N ALA A 57 1.84 -2.92 20.11
CA ALA A 57 1.62 -3.62 21.39
C ALA A 57 0.92 -4.98 21.20
N ARG A 58 0.10 -5.10 20.16
CA ARG A 58 -0.66 -6.31 19.81
C ARG A 58 -0.61 -6.50 18.29
N PRO A 59 0.51 -7.01 17.76
CA PRO A 59 0.61 -7.28 16.32
C PRO A 59 -0.23 -8.50 15.94
N PRO A 60 -0.69 -8.59 14.68
CA PRO A 60 -1.32 -9.79 14.15
C PRO A 60 -0.45 -11.03 14.35
N ARG A 61 -1.09 -12.17 14.62
CA ARG A 61 -0.38 -13.46 14.74
C ARG A 61 0.19 -13.91 13.39
N VAL A 62 -0.50 -13.62 12.30
CA VAL A 62 -0.08 -13.97 10.94
C VAL A 62 -0.07 -12.69 10.09
N ALA A 63 1.05 -12.47 9.41
CA ALA A 63 1.14 -11.46 8.36
C ALA A 63 1.94 -12.01 7.18
N VAL A 64 1.48 -11.68 5.99
CA VAL A 64 2.13 -12.07 4.73
C VAL A 64 2.46 -10.81 3.95
N GLY A 65 3.74 -10.63 3.60
CA GLY A 65 4.18 -9.58 2.69
C GLY A 65 4.44 -10.15 1.30
N ILE A 66 3.96 -9.50 0.26
CA ILE A 66 4.29 -9.86 -1.12
C ILE A 66 4.91 -8.71 -1.87
N ASP A 67 5.86 -9.03 -2.75
CA ASP A 67 6.43 -8.09 -3.72
C ASP A 67 6.86 -8.84 -4.97
N THR A 68 6.92 -8.17 -6.12
CA THR A 68 7.41 -8.75 -7.37
C THR A 68 8.93 -8.83 -7.43
N SER A 69 9.64 -8.05 -6.60
CA SER A 69 11.11 -7.99 -6.56
C SER A 69 11.68 -8.82 -5.40
N PRO A 70 12.33 -9.95 -5.69
CA PRO A 70 13.05 -10.72 -4.67
C PRO A 70 14.19 -9.91 -4.03
N GLU A 71 14.79 -8.96 -4.76
CA GLU A 71 15.83 -8.08 -4.24
C GLU A 71 15.29 -7.13 -3.17
N MET A 72 14.05 -6.62 -3.34
CA MET A 72 13.39 -5.82 -2.31
C MET A 72 13.14 -6.65 -1.06
N LEU A 73 12.60 -7.85 -1.21
CA LEU A 73 12.33 -8.78 -0.10
C LEU A 73 13.61 -9.19 0.65
N ALA A 74 14.74 -9.31 -0.06
CA ALA A 74 16.03 -9.63 0.55
C ALA A 74 16.57 -8.55 1.51
N HIS A 75 16.00 -7.35 1.49
CA HIS A 75 16.33 -6.26 2.41
C HIS A 75 15.40 -6.19 3.64
N ALA A 76 14.44 -7.09 3.74
CA ALA A 76 13.53 -7.12 4.89
C ALA A 76 14.29 -7.40 6.19
N PRO A 77 13.89 -6.79 7.31
CA PRO A 77 14.41 -7.15 8.62
C PRO A 77 13.91 -8.54 9.03
N GLU A 78 14.47 -9.06 10.12
CA GLU A 78 13.89 -10.24 10.75
C GLU A 78 12.46 -9.97 11.22
N LEU A 79 11.53 -10.80 10.78
CA LEU A 79 10.10 -10.69 11.07
C LEU A 79 9.70 -11.68 12.20
N PRO A 80 8.62 -11.40 12.93
CA PRO A 80 8.09 -12.30 13.94
C PRO A 80 7.80 -13.69 13.40
N ALA A 81 7.88 -14.70 14.26
CA ALA A 81 7.53 -16.08 13.92
C ALA A 81 6.06 -16.16 13.43
N GLY A 82 5.84 -16.87 12.35
CA GLY A 82 4.53 -17.00 11.71
C GLY A 82 4.25 -15.94 10.62
N TRP A 83 5.15 -14.98 10.45
CA TRP A 83 5.08 -14.03 9.34
C TRP A 83 5.96 -14.50 8.18
N GLU A 84 5.55 -14.22 6.96
CA GLU A 84 6.27 -14.67 5.78
C GLU A 84 6.33 -13.61 4.68
N LEU A 85 7.35 -13.75 3.81
CA LEU A 85 7.50 -12.95 2.60
C LEU A 85 7.44 -13.86 1.39
N ARG A 86 6.73 -13.44 0.34
CA ARG A 86 6.59 -14.20 -0.91
C ARG A 86 6.78 -13.31 -2.13
N VAL A 87 7.39 -13.85 -3.16
CA VAL A 87 7.40 -13.21 -4.49
C VAL A 87 6.06 -13.47 -5.15
N ALA A 88 5.29 -12.40 -5.41
CA ALA A 88 3.99 -12.49 -6.07
C ALA A 88 3.60 -11.16 -6.74
N ASP A 89 2.68 -11.23 -7.70
CA ASP A 89 2.12 -10.07 -8.40
C ASP A 89 0.79 -9.65 -7.76
N ALA A 90 0.63 -8.35 -7.53
CA ALA A 90 -0.59 -7.76 -6.99
C ALA A 90 -1.81 -7.93 -7.90
N THR A 91 -1.60 -8.16 -9.20
CA THR A 91 -2.66 -8.35 -10.20
C THR A 91 -3.15 -9.79 -10.28
N GLU A 92 -2.47 -10.74 -9.62
CA GLU A 92 -2.80 -12.16 -9.56
C GLU A 92 -2.32 -12.72 -8.22
N LEU A 93 -3.08 -12.47 -7.14
CA LEU A 93 -2.70 -12.86 -5.79
C LEU A 93 -2.84 -14.37 -5.58
N PRO A 94 -1.76 -15.09 -5.12
CA PRO A 94 -1.77 -16.53 -4.95
C PRO A 94 -2.47 -16.97 -3.64
N PHE A 95 -3.62 -16.38 -3.36
CA PHE A 95 -4.42 -16.66 -2.16
C PHE A 95 -5.87 -16.95 -2.53
N ALA A 96 -6.54 -17.74 -1.72
CA ALA A 96 -7.96 -18.02 -1.88
C ALA A 96 -8.83 -16.77 -1.59
N ASP A 97 -10.06 -16.78 -2.06
CA ASP A 97 -11.04 -15.75 -1.74
C ASP A 97 -11.25 -15.68 -0.21
N SER A 98 -11.43 -14.45 0.29
CA SER A 98 -11.74 -14.21 1.71
C SER A 98 -10.72 -14.85 2.68
N SER A 99 -9.43 -14.77 2.36
CA SER A 99 -8.34 -15.31 3.17
C SER A 99 -7.88 -14.38 4.29
N PHE A 100 -8.07 -13.07 4.12
CA PHE A 100 -7.50 -12.06 5.02
C PHE A 100 -8.57 -11.16 5.63
N ASP A 101 -8.33 -10.72 6.86
CA ASP A 101 -9.16 -9.73 7.56
C ASP A 101 -8.72 -8.31 7.24
N VAL A 102 -7.40 -8.12 7.06
CA VAL A 102 -6.78 -6.83 6.78
C VAL A 102 -5.84 -6.96 5.59
N ALA A 103 -5.88 -6.01 4.69
CA ALA A 103 -4.88 -5.85 3.64
C ALA A 103 -4.32 -4.43 3.64
N THR A 104 -3.07 -4.31 3.18
CA THR A 104 -2.43 -3.02 2.92
C THR A 104 -1.88 -2.99 1.50
N ALA A 105 -1.91 -1.80 0.90
CA ALA A 105 -1.29 -1.51 -0.40
C ALA A 105 -0.67 -0.12 -0.33
N THR A 106 0.55 -0.05 0.21
CA THR A 106 1.23 1.22 0.46
C THR A 106 2.16 1.56 -0.69
N TYR A 107 2.00 2.77 -1.23
CA TYR A 107 2.78 3.31 -2.34
C TYR A 107 2.76 2.45 -3.62
N LEU A 108 1.73 1.60 -3.79
CA LEU A 108 1.55 0.74 -4.95
C LEU A 108 0.66 1.39 -6.02
N LEU A 109 -0.57 1.78 -5.66
CA LEU A 109 -1.62 2.07 -6.63
C LEU A 109 -1.30 3.22 -7.60
N HIS A 110 -0.49 4.20 -7.17
CA HIS A 110 -0.08 5.31 -8.03
C HIS A 110 1.04 4.95 -9.02
N LEU A 111 1.68 3.79 -8.86
CA LEU A 111 2.71 3.27 -9.77
C LEU A 111 2.12 2.41 -10.88
N LEU A 112 0.93 1.84 -10.66
CA LEU A 112 0.29 0.94 -11.60
C LEU A 112 -0.38 1.68 -12.75
N GLU A 113 -0.27 1.11 -13.94
CA GLU A 113 -1.08 1.53 -15.09
C GLU A 113 -2.57 1.23 -14.83
N PRO A 114 -3.50 1.92 -15.50
CA PRO A 114 -4.93 1.83 -15.19
C PRO A 114 -5.48 0.41 -15.17
N ASP A 115 -5.08 -0.44 -16.11
CA ASP A 115 -5.56 -1.83 -16.19
C ASP A 115 -5.00 -2.69 -15.06
N ALA A 116 -3.70 -2.61 -14.80
CA ALA A 116 -3.06 -3.32 -13.69
C ALA A 116 -3.63 -2.85 -12.33
N LYS A 117 -3.89 -1.55 -12.19
CA LYS A 117 -4.51 -1.01 -10.97
C LYS A 117 -5.90 -1.59 -10.73
N ARG A 118 -6.74 -1.68 -11.77
CA ARG A 118 -8.07 -2.29 -11.65
C ARG A 118 -7.98 -3.76 -11.24
N LEU A 119 -7.05 -4.53 -11.83
CA LEU A 119 -6.82 -5.91 -11.46
C LEU A 119 -6.35 -6.04 -10.00
N ALA A 120 -5.36 -5.25 -9.59
CA ALA A 120 -4.86 -5.26 -8.21
C ALA A 120 -5.95 -4.91 -7.19
N ILE A 121 -6.80 -3.91 -7.49
CA ILE A 121 -7.93 -3.56 -6.61
C ILE A 121 -8.97 -4.69 -6.56
N ALA A 122 -9.25 -5.35 -7.69
CA ALA A 122 -10.16 -6.49 -7.72
C ALA A 122 -9.62 -7.68 -6.92
N GLU A 123 -8.33 -7.97 -7.03
CA GLU A 123 -7.66 -9.01 -6.25
C GLU A 123 -7.68 -8.71 -4.74
N LEU A 124 -7.40 -7.46 -4.34
CA LEU A 124 -7.53 -7.02 -2.95
C LEU A 124 -8.96 -7.21 -2.42
N ALA A 125 -9.97 -6.90 -3.24
CA ALA A 125 -11.37 -7.13 -2.86
C ALA A 125 -11.70 -8.63 -2.75
N ARG A 126 -11.15 -9.48 -3.61
CA ARG A 126 -11.35 -10.92 -3.63
C ARG A 126 -10.76 -11.61 -2.39
N VAL A 127 -9.51 -11.28 -2.07
CA VAL A 127 -8.80 -11.95 -0.96
C VAL A 127 -9.22 -11.46 0.41
N LEU A 128 -9.80 -10.26 0.51
CA LEU A 128 -10.34 -9.74 1.76
C LEU A 128 -11.71 -10.37 2.08
N ARG A 129 -11.89 -10.78 3.31
CA ARG A 129 -13.17 -11.20 3.85
C ARG A 129 -14.23 -10.09 3.69
N PRO A 130 -15.52 -10.42 3.54
CA PRO A 130 -16.59 -9.43 3.67
C PRO A 130 -16.49 -8.68 5.00
N GLY A 131 -16.44 -7.35 4.95
CA GLY A 131 -16.17 -6.53 6.13
C GLY A 131 -14.69 -6.36 6.48
N GLY A 132 -13.79 -7.05 5.80
CA GLY A 132 -12.34 -6.88 5.94
C GLY A 132 -11.90 -5.46 5.56
N ARG A 133 -10.75 -5.03 6.07
CA ARG A 133 -10.27 -3.65 5.92
C ARG A 133 -9.08 -3.57 4.98
N LEU A 134 -9.12 -2.57 4.09
CA LEU A 134 -8.01 -2.21 3.20
C LEU A 134 -7.42 -0.87 3.62
N GLY A 135 -6.13 -0.84 3.94
CA GLY A 135 -5.35 0.38 4.11
C GLY A 135 -4.54 0.71 2.87
N THR A 136 -4.67 1.91 2.33
CA THR A 136 -3.82 2.36 1.23
C THR A 136 -3.07 3.63 1.59
N VAL A 137 -1.84 3.73 1.09
CA VAL A 137 -1.05 4.95 1.13
C VAL A 137 -0.65 5.29 -0.30
N THR A 138 -0.95 6.51 -0.71
CA THR A 138 -0.57 7.05 -2.02
C THR A 138 0.06 8.42 -1.86
N VAL A 139 0.75 8.89 -2.89
CA VAL A 139 1.24 10.27 -2.91
C VAL A 139 0.05 11.22 -2.97
N GLY A 140 0.08 12.26 -2.16
CA GLY A 140 -0.96 13.29 -2.12
C GLY A 140 -0.38 14.70 -2.05
N PRO A 141 -1.20 15.74 -2.21
CA PRO A 141 -0.73 17.11 -2.13
C PRO A 141 -0.22 17.44 -0.73
N PRO A 142 0.88 18.21 -0.61
CA PRO A 142 1.43 18.62 0.67
C PRO A 142 0.45 19.53 1.44
N ARG A 143 0.54 19.51 2.77
CA ARG A 143 -0.36 20.29 3.65
C ARG A 143 -0.07 21.79 3.67
N GLY A 144 1.19 22.21 3.50
CA GLY A 144 1.59 23.61 3.62
C GLY A 144 1.21 24.46 2.41
N PRO A 145 0.97 25.79 2.58
CA PRO A 145 0.55 26.66 1.49
C PRO A 145 1.59 26.76 0.36
N LEU A 146 2.87 26.88 0.69
CA LEU A 146 3.95 26.93 -0.29
C LEU A 146 4.06 25.61 -1.08
N GLY A 147 3.96 24.47 -0.39
CA GLY A 147 3.97 23.16 -1.03
C GLY A 147 2.77 23.01 -1.98
N ARG A 148 1.57 23.45 -1.57
CA ARG A 148 0.36 23.40 -2.39
C ARG A 148 0.48 24.29 -3.63
N LEU A 149 1.14 25.45 -3.53
CA LEU A 149 1.38 26.33 -4.67
C LEU A 149 2.32 25.71 -5.69
N ALA A 150 3.39 25.06 -5.26
CA ALA A 150 4.36 24.39 -6.13
C ALA A 150 3.86 23.04 -6.68
N TRP A 151 2.87 22.42 -6.04
CA TRP A 151 2.41 21.06 -6.35
C TRP A 151 1.96 20.85 -7.80
N PRO A 152 1.18 21.76 -8.44
CA PRO A 152 0.79 21.60 -9.83
C PRO A 152 1.99 21.53 -10.79
N ALA A 153 3.04 22.30 -10.54
CA ALA A 153 4.26 22.26 -11.35
C ALA A 153 5.02 20.94 -11.17
N ILE A 154 5.12 20.45 -9.92
CA ILE A 154 5.71 19.15 -9.60
C ILE A 154 4.93 18.04 -10.31
N GLN A 155 3.60 18.07 -10.25
CA GLN A 155 2.74 17.08 -10.92
C GLN A 155 2.85 17.14 -12.45
N ALA A 156 2.93 18.33 -13.03
CA ALA A 156 3.13 18.48 -14.47
C ALA A 156 4.46 17.85 -14.93
N LEU A 157 5.51 18.01 -14.13
CA LEU A 157 6.80 17.37 -14.39
C LEU A 157 6.72 15.84 -14.19
N ALA A 158 6.11 15.39 -13.10
CA ALA A 158 5.95 13.96 -12.78
C ALA A 158 5.14 13.21 -13.87
N ARG A 159 4.14 13.86 -14.47
CA ARG A 159 3.34 13.27 -15.56
C ARG A 159 4.13 13.13 -16.87
N ARG A 160 5.12 13.97 -17.11
CA ARG A 160 5.97 13.92 -18.30
C ARG A 160 7.13 12.94 -18.15
N ASP A 161 7.56 12.73 -16.92
CA ASP A 161 8.65 11.79 -16.60
C ASP A 161 8.11 10.36 -16.51
N ARG A 162 8.83 9.43 -17.10
CA ARG A 162 8.55 7.99 -17.04
C ARG A 162 9.48 7.24 -16.08
N GLY A 163 10.39 7.99 -15.42
CA GLY A 163 11.34 7.45 -14.46
C GLY A 163 10.94 7.80 -13.01
N ARG A 164 11.91 8.35 -12.28
CA ARG A 164 11.81 8.64 -10.84
C ARG A 164 10.66 9.58 -10.45
N MET A 165 10.39 10.58 -11.26
CA MET A 165 9.32 11.53 -10.98
C MET A 165 7.93 10.87 -11.11
N ALA A 166 7.81 9.75 -11.81
CA ALA A 166 6.56 9.00 -11.91
C ALA A 166 6.05 8.56 -10.53
N ALA A 167 6.97 8.22 -9.61
CA ALA A 167 6.63 7.87 -8.23
C ALA A 167 6.04 9.03 -7.42
N LEU A 168 6.15 10.29 -7.92
CA LEU A 168 5.56 11.47 -7.28
C LEU A 168 4.16 11.82 -7.82
N ARG A 169 3.61 11.03 -8.74
CA ARG A 169 2.25 11.26 -9.23
C ARG A 169 1.27 11.11 -8.10
N ASP A 170 0.48 12.16 -7.89
CA ASP A 170 -0.59 12.10 -6.91
C ASP A 170 -1.73 11.21 -7.37
N LEU A 171 -2.30 10.49 -6.44
CA LEU A 171 -3.45 9.64 -6.67
C LEU A 171 -4.37 9.68 -5.44
N ASP A 172 -5.64 9.95 -5.68
CA ASP A 172 -6.72 9.63 -4.74
C ASP A 172 -7.48 8.42 -5.31
N PRO A 173 -7.26 7.20 -4.76
CA PRO A 173 -7.87 5.99 -5.29
C PRO A 173 -9.33 5.79 -4.85
N GLY A 174 -9.92 6.74 -4.13
CA GLY A 174 -11.24 6.57 -3.52
C GLY A 174 -12.35 6.20 -4.50
N SER A 175 -12.36 6.80 -5.70
CA SER A 175 -13.35 6.48 -6.74
C SER A 175 -13.17 5.07 -7.31
N GLU A 176 -11.94 4.64 -7.57
CA GLU A 176 -11.63 3.30 -8.09
C GLU A 176 -11.92 2.23 -7.04
N LEU A 177 -11.57 2.49 -5.78
CA LEU A 177 -11.92 1.60 -4.66
C LEU A 177 -13.43 1.48 -4.47
N SER A 178 -14.16 2.60 -4.54
CA SER A 178 -15.63 2.60 -4.44
C SER A 178 -16.27 1.82 -5.59
N ALA A 179 -15.77 1.95 -6.81
CA ALA A 179 -16.25 1.18 -7.96
C ALA A 179 -16.02 -0.33 -7.82
N ALA A 180 -14.99 -0.73 -7.06
CA ALA A 180 -14.70 -2.14 -6.73
C ALA A 180 -15.46 -2.66 -5.49
N GLY A 181 -16.36 -1.87 -4.91
CA GLY A 181 -17.20 -2.28 -3.78
C GLY A 181 -16.63 -1.92 -2.41
N PHE A 182 -15.51 -1.23 -2.34
CA PHE A 182 -14.99 -0.72 -1.07
C PHE A 182 -15.74 0.53 -0.61
N ARG A 183 -15.98 0.63 0.69
CA ARG A 183 -16.55 1.83 1.34
C ARG A 183 -15.48 2.51 2.20
N GLU A 184 -15.13 3.74 1.87
CA GLU A 184 -14.20 4.54 2.67
C GLU A 184 -14.76 4.78 4.09
N VAL A 185 -13.93 4.55 5.10
CA VAL A 185 -14.28 4.75 6.52
C VAL A 185 -13.36 5.74 7.22
N SER A 186 -12.13 5.89 6.74
CA SER A 186 -11.18 6.85 7.30
C SER A 186 -10.27 7.43 6.23
N ARG A 187 -9.93 8.70 6.40
CA ARG A 187 -9.01 9.45 5.51
C ARG A 187 -8.10 10.34 6.32
N SER A 188 -6.81 10.29 6.05
CA SER A 188 -5.81 11.17 6.65
C SER A 188 -4.77 11.59 5.63
N ARG A 189 -4.08 12.69 5.90
CA ARG A 189 -2.93 13.14 5.09
C ARG A 189 -1.75 13.38 6.00
N THR A 190 -0.56 12.97 5.58
CA THR A 190 0.68 13.32 6.25
C THR A 190 1.33 14.51 5.57
N GLY A 191 1.94 15.41 6.35
CA GLY A 191 2.49 16.67 5.81
C GLY A 191 4.00 16.81 5.96
N SER A 192 4.63 15.96 6.77
CA SER A 192 6.09 15.94 6.97
C SER A 192 6.64 14.61 6.46
N GLY A 193 7.80 14.64 5.81
CA GLY A 193 8.34 13.53 5.06
C GLY A 193 7.77 13.51 3.65
N TYR A 194 7.39 12.34 3.18
CA TYR A 194 6.75 12.17 1.89
C TYR A 194 5.26 12.55 2.00
N PRO A 195 4.76 13.54 1.24
CA PRO A 195 3.38 13.95 1.34
C PRO A 195 2.45 12.84 0.86
N SER A 196 1.64 12.30 1.78
CA SER A 196 0.89 11.08 1.53
C SER A 196 -0.58 11.22 1.90
N LEU A 197 -1.42 10.51 1.16
CA LEU A 197 -2.84 10.29 1.43
C LEU A 197 -2.99 8.85 1.96
N CYS A 198 -3.49 8.72 3.18
CA CYS A 198 -3.83 7.45 3.80
C CYS A 198 -5.35 7.28 3.76
N LEU A 199 -5.82 6.16 3.23
CA LEU A 199 -7.22 5.78 3.22
C LEU A 199 -7.39 4.44 3.91
N VAL A 200 -8.48 4.28 4.65
CA VAL A 200 -8.97 2.98 5.10
C VAL A 200 -10.37 2.77 4.54
N CYS A 201 -10.55 1.62 3.92
CA CYS A 201 -11.81 1.22 3.32
C CYS A 201 -12.23 -0.15 3.86
N VAL A 202 -13.53 -0.40 3.92
CA VAL A 202 -14.11 -1.70 4.27
C VAL A 202 -14.60 -2.38 3.00
N ASN A 203 -14.27 -3.66 2.85
CA ASN A 203 -14.76 -4.50 1.76
C ASN A 203 -16.28 -4.72 1.91
N GLY A 204 -17.05 -4.07 1.05
CA GLY A 204 -18.50 -4.18 1.02
C GLY A 204 -19.02 -5.31 0.13
N SER A 205 -18.15 -6.11 -0.49
CA SER A 205 -18.56 -7.22 -1.34
C SER A 205 -19.43 -8.19 -0.52
N ARG A 206 -20.68 -8.33 -0.91
CA ARG A 206 -21.57 -9.37 -0.36
C ARG A 206 -21.08 -10.70 -0.92
N GLN A 207 -20.90 -11.71 -0.06
CA GLN A 207 -20.83 -13.07 -0.54
C GLN A 207 -22.03 -13.30 -1.46
N GLY A 208 -21.73 -13.75 -2.70
CA GLY A 208 -22.80 -14.15 -3.62
C GLY A 208 -23.74 -15.08 -2.90
N ARG A 209 -25.05 -14.76 -2.95
CA ARG A 209 -26.07 -15.71 -2.53
C ARG A 209 -25.92 -16.92 -3.44
N GLY A 210 -25.36 -17.99 -2.90
CA GLY A 210 -25.50 -19.32 -3.49
C GLY A 210 -26.96 -19.80 -3.41
#